data_af3ea96d002e8bed160fe3c1b4facecc
#
_entry.id   af3ea96d002e8bed160fe3c1b4facecc
#
_cell.length_a   1.000
_cell.length_b   1.000
_cell.length_c   1.000
_cell.angle_alpha   90.00
_cell.angle_beta   90.00
_cell.angle_gamma   90.00
#
_symmetry.space_group_name_H-M   'P 1'
#
loop_
_entity.id
_entity.type
_entity.pdbx_description
1 polymer ?
#
loop_
_entity_poly.entity_id
_entity_poly.type
_entity_poly.pdbx_seq_one_letter_code
_entity_poly.pdbx_strand_id
1 'polypeptide(L)'
;MLVYMIRHGQTDWNAEGRLQGQKDIPLNAIGRRQASENGRALKAVLGSTANDFDYVASPLGRTRETMELARGAMGLDPLAYRTDDRLIEVSFGDWEGFTISELKKTVRDRVKERSRSKWDFIPPGEKAESYEILSWRVGSWFKDIDKPTVCVSHGGVFRALFKFSGMPVIEAANAPVYQDRILRIDDDGAAWL
;
A
#
# COMPACT_ATOMS: atom_id res chain seq x y z
N MET A 1 3.37 -10.18 17.34
CA MET A 1 3.60 -10.07 15.88
C MET A 1 4.28 -8.72 15.59
N LEU A 2 5.21 -8.62 14.62
CA LEU A 2 5.87 -7.33 14.27
C LEU A 2 5.93 -7.17 12.75
N VAL A 3 5.32 -6.11 12.23
CA VAL A 3 5.32 -5.80 10.79
C VAL A 3 5.69 -4.34 10.56
N TYR A 4 6.61 -4.10 9.65
CA TYR A 4 6.90 -2.77 9.12
C TYR A 4 6.35 -2.67 7.70
N MET A 5 5.48 -1.68 7.48
CA MET A 5 4.82 -1.45 6.19
C MET A 5 5.36 -0.20 5.53
N ILE A 6 5.77 -0.32 4.28
CA ILE A 6 6.18 0.79 3.41
C ILE A 6 5.18 0.88 2.26
N ARG A 7 4.60 2.04 2.04
CA ARG A 7 3.87 2.31 0.80
C ARG A 7 4.86 2.55 -0.33
N HIS A 8 4.58 2.02 -1.53
CA HIS A 8 5.42 2.31 -2.70
C HIS A 8 5.64 3.82 -2.88
N GLY A 9 6.81 4.20 -3.37
CA GLY A 9 7.18 5.59 -3.64
C GLY A 9 6.23 6.26 -4.65
N GLN A 10 6.33 7.57 -4.76
CA GLN A 10 5.47 8.37 -5.63
C GLN A 10 5.61 7.93 -7.10
N THR A 11 4.48 7.87 -7.81
CA THR A 11 4.36 7.78 -9.27
C THR A 11 3.80 9.09 -9.80
N ASP A 12 3.87 9.32 -11.11
CA ASP A 12 3.27 10.52 -11.72
C ASP A 12 1.76 10.56 -11.50
N TRP A 13 1.07 9.41 -11.55
CA TRP A 13 -0.36 9.35 -11.23
C TRP A 13 -0.68 9.70 -9.79
N ASN A 14 0.21 9.40 -8.83
CA ASN A 14 0.03 9.89 -7.46
C ASN A 14 0.15 11.41 -7.39
N ALA A 15 1.13 12.00 -8.10
CA ALA A 15 1.32 13.45 -8.15
C ALA A 15 0.11 14.16 -8.80
N GLU A 16 -0.51 13.54 -9.81
CA GLU A 16 -1.69 14.05 -10.50
C GLU A 16 -3.03 13.75 -9.75
N GLY A 17 -3.00 12.96 -8.68
CA GLY A 17 -4.21 12.56 -7.95
C GLY A 17 -5.11 11.58 -8.70
N ARG A 18 -4.57 10.81 -9.65
CA ARG A 18 -5.29 9.78 -10.40
C ARG A 18 -5.45 8.51 -9.59
N LEU A 19 -6.61 7.86 -9.73
CA LEU A 19 -6.83 6.52 -9.21
C LEU A 19 -5.96 5.53 -9.99
N GLN A 20 -5.01 4.92 -9.31
CA GLN A 20 -4.02 4.06 -9.97
C GLN A 20 -4.47 2.62 -10.04
N GLY A 21 -5.03 2.10 -8.92
CA GLY A 21 -5.47 0.72 -8.83
C GLY A 21 -4.38 -0.26 -9.19
N GLN A 22 -4.71 -1.19 -10.07
CA GLN A 22 -3.80 -2.25 -10.52
C GLN A 22 -3.00 -1.89 -11.78
N LYS A 23 -3.21 -0.71 -12.37
CA LYS A 23 -2.32 -0.20 -13.43
C LYS A 23 -0.91 0.00 -12.87
N ASP A 24 0.07 -0.51 -13.59
CA ASP A 24 1.46 -0.51 -13.14
C ASP A 24 2.20 0.70 -13.70
N ILE A 25 2.11 1.81 -12.98
CA ILE A 25 2.79 3.07 -13.30
C ILE A 25 4.13 3.09 -12.54
N PRO A 26 5.26 3.38 -13.21
CA PRO A 26 6.58 3.36 -12.57
C PRO A 26 6.74 4.47 -11.52
N LEU A 27 7.70 4.29 -10.62
CA LEU A 27 8.12 5.34 -9.71
C LEU A 27 8.67 6.53 -10.49
N ASN A 28 8.37 7.75 -10.04
CA ASN A 28 9.05 8.95 -10.50
C ASN A 28 10.33 9.21 -9.66
N ALA A 29 11.07 10.26 -9.97
CA ALA A 29 12.32 10.60 -9.28
C ALA A 29 12.11 10.84 -7.78
N ILE A 30 10.96 11.42 -7.38
CA ILE A 30 10.60 11.62 -5.97
C ILE A 30 10.37 10.26 -5.29
N GLY A 31 9.61 9.38 -5.94
CA GLY A 31 9.30 8.04 -5.40
C GLY A 31 10.54 7.18 -5.18
N ARG A 32 11.52 7.23 -6.09
CA ARG A 32 12.80 6.52 -5.93
C ARG A 32 13.60 7.05 -4.74
N ARG A 33 13.61 8.37 -4.53
CA ARG A 33 14.24 8.97 -3.36
C ARG A 33 13.54 8.55 -2.07
N GLN A 34 12.19 8.61 -2.02
CA GLN A 34 11.39 8.17 -0.87
C GLN A 34 11.69 6.70 -0.52
N ALA A 35 11.74 5.82 -1.51
CA ALA A 35 12.06 4.40 -1.30
C ALA A 35 13.42 4.21 -0.63
N SER A 36 14.45 4.91 -1.10
CA SER A 36 15.80 4.84 -0.53
C SER A 36 15.86 5.47 0.87
N GLU A 37 15.13 6.55 1.13
CA GLU A 37 15.04 7.21 2.44
C GLU A 37 14.35 6.30 3.47
N ASN A 38 13.23 5.66 3.10
CA ASN A 38 12.57 4.64 3.92
C ASN A 38 13.51 3.47 4.25
N GLY A 39 14.31 3.03 3.27
CA GLY A 39 15.33 2.00 3.51
C GLY A 39 16.37 2.42 4.55
N ARG A 40 16.90 3.64 4.47
CA ARG A 40 17.84 4.19 5.46
C ARG A 40 17.21 4.30 6.86
N ALA A 41 15.96 4.79 6.92
CA ALA A 41 15.21 4.87 8.17
C ALA A 41 14.99 3.49 8.78
N LEU A 42 14.58 2.52 7.96
CA LEU A 42 14.38 1.14 8.42
C LEU A 42 15.69 0.49 8.90
N LYS A 43 16.82 0.75 8.22
CA LYS A 43 18.14 0.30 8.68
C LYS A 43 18.48 0.83 10.08
N ALA A 44 18.17 2.11 10.33
CA ALA A 44 18.43 2.71 11.66
C ALA A 44 17.56 2.05 12.75
N VAL A 45 16.34 1.64 12.42
CA VAL A 45 15.42 0.96 13.35
C VAL A 45 15.81 -0.49 13.58
N LEU A 46 16.16 -1.24 12.53
CA LEU A 46 16.41 -2.69 12.61
C LEU A 46 17.85 -3.03 12.98
N GLY A 47 18.80 -2.17 12.64
CA GLY A 47 20.22 -2.39 12.96
C GLY A 47 20.75 -3.71 12.40
N SER A 48 21.37 -4.51 13.26
CA SER A 48 21.94 -5.82 12.91
C SER A 48 20.88 -6.92 12.68
N THR A 49 19.65 -6.73 13.15
CA THR A 49 18.56 -7.73 13.01
C THR A 49 17.85 -7.65 11.66
N ALA A 50 18.24 -6.73 10.77
CA ALA A 50 17.60 -6.55 9.48
C ALA A 50 17.55 -7.82 8.61
N ASN A 51 18.52 -8.73 8.75
CA ASN A 51 18.51 -10.01 8.03
C ASN A 51 17.56 -11.05 8.61
N ASP A 52 17.02 -10.85 9.80
CA ASP A 52 16.14 -11.81 10.47
C ASP A 52 14.67 -11.63 10.05
N PHE A 53 14.36 -10.55 9.32
CA PHE A 53 13.04 -10.24 8.83
C PHE A 53 12.71 -10.96 7.52
N ASP A 54 11.44 -11.38 7.37
CA ASP A 54 10.88 -11.73 6.07
C ASP A 54 10.57 -10.45 5.28
N TYR A 55 10.99 -10.42 4.02
CA TYR A 55 10.75 -9.28 3.13
C TYR A 55 9.76 -9.69 2.05
N VAL A 56 8.62 -9.00 1.98
CA VAL A 56 7.55 -9.29 1.01
C VAL A 56 7.05 -8.02 0.33
N ALA A 57 6.74 -8.11 -0.96
CA ALA A 57 6.16 -7.01 -1.71
C ALA A 57 4.92 -7.45 -2.49
N SER A 58 4.04 -6.51 -2.80
CA SER A 58 3.08 -6.68 -3.90
C SER A 58 3.86 -6.92 -5.21
N PRO A 59 3.36 -7.75 -6.15
CA PRO A 59 4.05 -8.07 -7.40
C PRO A 59 4.11 -6.90 -8.40
N LEU A 60 3.38 -5.79 -8.18
CA LEU A 60 3.41 -4.65 -9.09
C LEU A 60 4.78 -3.96 -9.12
N GLY A 61 5.23 -3.53 -10.30
CA GLY A 61 6.57 -3.00 -10.54
C GLY A 61 6.96 -1.86 -9.59
N ARG A 62 6.05 -0.92 -9.31
CA ARG A 62 6.29 0.19 -8.36
C ARG A 62 6.60 -0.26 -6.93
N THR A 63 5.99 -1.35 -6.46
CA THR A 63 6.27 -1.92 -5.13
C THR A 63 7.55 -2.72 -5.11
N ARG A 64 7.82 -3.46 -6.17
CA ARG A 64 9.08 -4.20 -6.34
C ARG A 64 10.26 -3.23 -6.40
N GLU A 65 10.21 -2.20 -7.25
CA GLU A 65 11.25 -1.18 -7.34
C GLU A 65 11.44 -0.47 -5.98
N THR A 66 10.36 -0.18 -5.25
CA THR A 66 10.46 0.39 -3.88
C THR A 66 11.17 -0.56 -2.93
N MET A 67 10.86 -1.86 -2.93
CA MET A 67 11.52 -2.86 -2.09
C MET A 67 13.00 -2.97 -2.43
N GLU A 68 13.33 -3.02 -3.70
CA GLU A 68 14.71 -3.15 -4.19
C GLU A 68 15.58 -1.96 -3.78
N LEU A 69 15.05 -0.74 -3.93
CA LEU A 69 15.73 0.49 -3.51
C LEU A 69 15.88 0.59 -1.98
N ALA A 70 14.83 0.20 -1.24
CA ALA A 70 14.89 0.21 0.22
C ALA A 70 15.91 -0.79 0.75
N ARG A 71 15.90 -2.03 0.27
CA ARG A 71 16.88 -3.08 0.66
C ARG A 71 18.31 -2.69 0.28
N GLY A 72 18.51 -2.15 -0.94
CA GLY A 72 19.83 -1.63 -1.36
C GLY A 72 20.34 -0.53 -0.44
N ALA A 73 19.48 0.41 -0.01
CA ALA A 73 19.82 1.46 0.94
C ALA A 73 20.13 0.93 2.35
N MET A 74 19.58 -0.23 2.71
CA MET A 74 19.92 -0.95 3.95
C MET A 74 21.27 -1.66 3.87
N GLY A 75 21.82 -1.86 2.67
CA GLY A 75 23.03 -2.69 2.44
C GLY A 75 22.70 -4.17 2.36
N LEU A 76 21.46 -4.54 2.07
CA LEU A 76 21.01 -5.91 1.85
C LEU A 76 20.95 -6.22 0.35
N ASP A 77 20.93 -7.51 -0.01
CA ASP A 77 20.69 -7.92 -1.40
C ASP A 77 19.32 -7.39 -1.85
N PRO A 78 19.24 -6.49 -2.85
CA PRO A 78 17.99 -5.90 -3.30
C PRO A 78 16.95 -6.93 -3.77
N LEU A 79 17.38 -8.07 -4.29
CA LEU A 79 16.51 -9.08 -4.91
C LEU A 79 16.10 -10.22 -3.96
N ALA A 80 16.64 -10.28 -2.75
CA ALA A 80 16.34 -11.33 -1.78
C ALA A 80 15.03 -11.05 -1.01
N TYR A 81 13.90 -11.00 -1.72
CA TYR A 81 12.56 -10.87 -1.16
C TYR A 81 11.56 -11.71 -1.97
N ARG A 82 10.38 -11.95 -1.41
CA ARG A 82 9.28 -12.63 -2.11
C ARG A 82 8.16 -11.67 -2.47
N THR A 83 7.30 -12.08 -3.38
CA THR A 83 6.04 -11.38 -3.70
C THR A 83 4.84 -12.17 -3.21
N ASP A 84 3.72 -11.47 -2.94
CA ASP A 84 2.45 -12.08 -2.58
C ASP A 84 1.29 -11.34 -3.28
N ASP A 85 0.52 -12.06 -4.08
CA ASP A 85 -0.59 -11.49 -4.88
C ASP A 85 -1.71 -10.92 -4.02
N ARG A 86 -1.85 -11.37 -2.77
CA ARG A 86 -2.81 -10.83 -1.82
C ARG A 86 -2.52 -9.37 -1.43
N LEU A 87 -1.31 -8.89 -1.71
CA LEU A 87 -0.85 -7.52 -1.45
C LEU A 87 -1.06 -6.55 -2.63
N ILE A 88 -1.62 -7.01 -3.77
CA ILE A 88 -1.95 -6.14 -4.91
C ILE A 88 -2.96 -5.05 -4.46
N GLU A 89 -2.85 -3.85 -5.06
CA GLU A 89 -3.76 -2.73 -4.76
C GLU A 89 -5.22 -3.06 -5.10
N VAL A 90 -6.17 -2.36 -4.48
CA VAL A 90 -7.58 -2.40 -4.86
C VAL A 90 -7.73 -2.03 -6.33
N SER A 91 -8.52 -2.82 -7.07
CA SER A 91 -8.85 -2.47 -8.45
C SER A 91 -9.94 -1.40 -8.49
N PHE A 92 -9.66 -0.29 -9.16
CA PHE A 92 -10.67 0.73 -9.42
C PHE A 92 -11.42 0.52 -10.76
N GLY A 93 -11.17 -0.60 -11.45
CA GLY A 93 -11.82 -0.94 -12.71
C GLY A 93 -11.71 0.17 -13.74
N ASP A 94 -12.85 0.57 -14.34
CA ASP A 94 -12.90 1.59 -15.39
C ASP A 94 -12.54 3.01 -14.89
N TRP A 95 -12.37 3.19 -13.58
CA TRP A 95 -11.95 4.49 -13.01
C TRP A 95 -10.45 4.66 -12.93
N GLU A 96 -9.67 3.62 -13.23
CA GLU A 96 -8.21 3.71 -13.23
C GLU A 96 -7.71 4.70 -14.29
N GLY A 97 -6.82 5.60 -13.89
CA GLY A 97 -6.28 6.69 -14.71
C GLY A 97 -7.07 8.00 -14.61
N PHE A 98 -8.25 8.01 -14.00
CA PHE A 98 -9.02 9.23 -13.82
C PHE A 98 -8.81 9.83 -12.43
N THR A 99 -8.86 11.16 -12.35
CA THR A 99 -9.04 11.87 -11.09
C THR A 99 -10.51 11.87 -10.66
N ILE A 100 -10.78 12.03 -9.36
CA ILE A 100 -12.16 12.19 -8.86
C ILE A 100 -12.83 13.43 -9.47
N SER A 101 -12.07 14.47 -9.80
CA SER A 101 -12.59 15.69 -10.44
C SER A 101 -13.08 15.41 -11.85
N GLU A 102 -12.35 14.63 -12.64
CA GLU A 102 -12.75 14.20 -13.99
C GLU A 102 -14.00 13.33 -13.93
N LEU A 103 -14.03 12.33 -13.03
CA LEU A 103 -15.18 11.45 -12.85
C LEU A 103 -16.45 12.19 -12.41
N LYS A 104 -16.33 13.26 -11.61
CA LYS A 104 -17.48 14.12 -11.25
C LYS A 104 -18.15 14.79 -12.45
N LYS A 105 -17.43 14.98 -13.55
CA LYS A 105 -18.00 15.61 -14.78
C LYS A 105 -18.85 14.62 -15.58
N THR A 106 -18.52 13.32 -15.53
CA THR A 106 -19.14 12.29 -16.38
C THR A 106 -20.07 11.35 -15.60
N VAL A 107 -19.71 10.99 -14.35
CA VAL A 107 -20.42 9.99 -13.54
C VAL A 107 -20.69 10.49 -12.12
N ARG A 108 -21.17 11.72 -12.00
CA ARG A 108 -21.33 12.46 -10.74
C ARG A 108 -22.05 11.68 -9.64
N ASP A 109 -23.12 10.98 -9.98
CA ASP A 109 -23.93 10.29 -8.97
C ASP A 109 -23.21 9.05 -8.43
N ARG A 110 -22.46 8.35 -9.26
CA ARG A 110 -21.60 7.23 -8.81
C ARG A 110 -20.48 7.73 -7.90
N VAL A 111 -19.91 8.91 -8.18
CA VAL A 111 -18.90 9.53 -7.29
C VAL A 111 -19.51 9.93 -5.94
N LYS A 112 -20.77 10.43 -5.92
CA LYS A 112 -21.48 10.71 -4.67
C LYS A 112 -21.74 9.43 -3.86
N GLU A 113 -22.18 8.36 -4.53
CA GLU A 113 -22.39 7.05 -3.91
C GLU A 113 -21.10 6.57 -3.23
N ARG A 114 -19.97 6.59 -3.96
CA ARG A 114 -18.65 6.26 -3.38
C ARG A 114 -18.31 7.13 -2.16
N SER A 115 -18.64 8.42 -2.20
CA SER A 115 -18.34 9.33 -1.09
C SER A 115 -19.13 8.99 0.17
N ARG A 116 -20.31 8.36 0.04
CA ARG A 116 -21.17 7.96 1.17
C ARG A 116 -20.80 6.59 1.74
N SER A 117 -20.34 5.66 0.89
CA SER A 117 -20.02 4.29 1.26
C SER A 117 -18.69 3.84 0.64
N LYS A 118 -17.62 4.58 0.93
CA LYS A 118 -16.31 4.38 0.28
C LYS A 118 -15.74 2.98 0.51
N TRP A 119 -16.05 2.37 1.65
CA TRP A 119 -15.55 1.03 2.00
C TRP A 119 -16.17 -0.06 1.13
N ASP A 120 -17.48 0.00 0.92
CA ASP A 120 -18.24 -1.04 0.22
C ASP A 120 -18.46 -0.75 -1.27
N PHE A 121 -18.14 0.47 -1.71
CA PHE A 121 -18.35 0.89 -3.07
C PHE A 121 -17.46 0.14 -4.05
N ILE A 122 -18.08 -0.49 -5.05
CA ILE A 122 -17.40 -1.13 -6.18
C ILE A 122 -17.50 -0.19 -7.39
N PRO A 123 -16.37 0.29 -7.95
CA PRO A 123 -16.36 1.02 -9.21
C PRO A 123 -16.88 0.16 -10.36
N PRO A 124 -17.30 0.75 -11.50
CA PRO A 124 -17.61 -0.04 -12.70
C PRO A 124 -16.35 -0.73 -13.24
N GLY A 125 -16.56 -1.85 -13.94
CA GLY A 125 -15.49 -2.67 -14.54
C GLY A 125 -15.49 -4.10 -14.00
N GLU A 126 -15.11 -5.04 -14.85
CA GLU A 126 -15.23 -6.49 -14.58
C GLU A 126 -14.44 -6.97 -13.35
N LYS A 127 -13.28 -6.36 -13.09
CA LYS A 127 -12.38 -6.76 -11.98
C LYS A 127 -12.33 -5.71 -10.87
N ALA A 128 -13.32 -4.81 -10.81
CA ALA A 128 -13.34 -3.78 -9.78
C ALA A 128 -13.57 -4.37 -8.39
N GLU A 129 -12.90 -3.82 -7.39
CA GLU A 129 -13.00 -4.23 -5.99
C GLU A 129 -13.48 -3.07 -5.11
N SER A 130 -14.18 -3.43 -4.03
CA SER A 130 -14.33 -2.54 -2.87
C SER A 130 -13.14 -2.71 -1.90
N TYR A 131 -13.02 -1.80 -0.93
CA TYR A 131 -12.07 -2.00 0.18
C TYR A 131 -12.44 -3.22 1.03
N GLU A 132 -13.73 -3.58 1.10
CA GLU A 132 -14.16 -4.79 1.80
C GLU A 132 -13.60 -6.04 1.11
N ILE A 133 -13.74 -6.17 -0.22
CA ILE A 133 -13.18 -7.29 -1.01
C ILE A 133 -11.65 -7.34 -0.83
N LEU A 134 -10.97 -6.21 -0.97
CA LEU A 134 -9.54 -6.10 -0.72
C LEU A 134 -9.18 -6.61 0.70
N SER A 135 -9.98 -6.23 1.70
CA SER A 135 -9.70 -6.61 3.10
C SER A 135 -9.71 -8.11 3.33
N TRP A 136 -10.50 -8.89 2.58
CA TRP A 136 -10.52 -10.36 2.71
C TRP A 136 -9.17 -10.99 2.33
N ARG A 137 -8.59 -10.60 1.18
CA ARG A 137 -7.29 -11.16 0.75
C ARG A 137 -6.13 -10.63 1.61
N VAL A 138 -6.16 -9.35 2.00
CA VAL A 138 -5.16 -8.79 2.92
C VAL A 138 -5.24 -9.46 4.30
N GLY A 139 -6.46 -9.72 4.80
CA GLY A 139 -6.66 -10.41 6.07
C GLY A 139 -6.16 -11.85 6.04
N SER A 140 -6.30 -12.55 4.91
CA SER A 140 -5.69 -13.88 4.73
C SER A 140 -4.16 -13.80 4.80
N TRP A 141 -3.54 -12.84 4.09
CA TRP A 141 -2.10 -12.64 4.16
C TRP A 141 -1.64 -12.31 5.59
N PHE A 142 -2.34 -11.40 6.27
CA PHE A 142 -1.96 -10.93 7.59
C PHE A 142 -2.00 -12.04 8.66
N LYS A 143 -2.94 -13.00 8.54
CA LYS A 143 -3.03 -14.17 9.43
C LYS A 143 -1.90 -15.17 9.24
N ASP A 144 -1.32 -15.22 8.04
CA ASP A 144 -0.25 -16.16 7.69
C ASP A 144 1.15 -15.64 8.10
N ILE A 145 1.25 -14.44 8.69
CA ILE A 145 2.53 -13.88 9.14
C ILE A 145 2.98 -14.62 10.41
N ASP A 146 4.06 -15.36 10.29
CA ASP A 146 4.66 -16.15 11.36
C ASP A 146 6.02 -15.61 11.84
N LYS A 147 6.58 -14.61 11.15
CA LYS A 147 7.88 -13.99 11.42
C LYS A 147 7.79 -12.47 11.39
N PRO A 148 8.70 -11.75 12.06
CA PRO A 148 8.86 -10.32 11.85
C PRO A 148 9.01 -10.01 10.36
N THR A 149 8.20 -9.10 9.84
CA THR A 149 8.04 -8.89 8.39
C THR A 149 8.22 -7.43 8.00
N VAL A 150 8.94 -7.18 6.91
CA VAL A 150 8.95 -5.90 6.20
C VAL A 150 8.14 -6.07 4.91
N CYS A 151 7.10 -5.27 4.75
CA CYS A 151 6.19 -5.35 3.61
C CYS A 151 6.15 -4.05 2.82
N VAL A 152 6.27 -4.14 1.49
CA VAL A 152 6.03 -3.00 0.58
C VAL A 152 4.74 -3.23 -0.19
N SER A 153 3.79 -2.29 -0.04
CA SER A 153 2.48 -2.42 -0.66
C SER A 153 1.84 -1.05 -1.00
N HIS A 154 0.52 -0.95 -0.98
CA HIS A 154 -0.28 0.13 -1.55
C HIS A 154 -1.22 0.76 -0.53
N GLY A 155 -1.74 1.95 -0.86
CA GLY A 155 -2.62 2.70 0.04
C GLY A 155 -3.89 1.96 0.47
N GLY A 156 -4.50 1.16 -0.41
CA GLY A 156 -5.68 0.36 -0.06
C GLY A 156 -5.36 -0.74 0.95
N VAL A 157 -4.21 -1.40 0.79
CA VAL A 157 -3.74 -2.45 1.72
C VAL A 157 -3.52 -1.88 3.12
N PHE A 158 -2.92 -0.69 3.25
CA PHE A 158 -2.81 0.00 4.55
C PHE A 158 -4.18 0.25 5.20
N ARG A 159 -5.17 0.67 4.42
CA ARG A 159 -6.53 0.90 4.93
C ARG A 159 -7.19 -0.37 5.42
N ALA A 160 -6.96 -1.50 4.75
CA ALA A 160 -7.40 -2.81 5.23
C ALA A 160 -6.74 -3.16 6.58
N LEU A 161 -5.44 -2.90 6.73
CA LEU A 161 -4.71 -3.14 7.98
C LEU A 161 -5.19 -2.22 9.12
N PHE A 162 -5.53 -0.96 8.85
CA PHE A 162 -6.12 -0.06 9.86
C PHE A 162 -7.46 -0.61 10.39
N LYS A 163 -8.32 -1.19 9.52
CA LYS A 163 -9.54 -1.90 9.97
C LYS A 163 -9.20 -3.04 10.93
N PHE A 164 -8.19 -3.84 10.62
CA PHE A 164 -7.78 -4.97 11.48
C PHE A 164 -7.18 -4.51 12.81
N SER A 165 -6.58 -3.31 12.86
CA SER A 165 -6.11 -2.68 14.10
C SER A 165 -7.24 -2.02 14.91
N GLY A 166 -8.53 -2.25 14.54
CA GLY A 166 -9.70 -1.76 15.27
C GLY A 166 -10.19 -0.37 14.85
N MET A 167 -9.61 0.25 13.82
CA MET A 167 -10.10 1.53 13.30
C MET A 167 -11.47 1.34 12.64
N PRO A 168 -12.48 2.19 12.92
CA PRO A 168 -13.76 2.16 12.25
C PRO A 168 -13.62 2.24 10.73
N VAL A 169 -14.40 1.47 9.97
CA VAL A 169 -14.26 1.36 8.50
C VAL A 169 -14.35 2.68 7.76
N ILE A 170 -15.16 3.62 8.25
CA ILE A 170 -15.29 4.96 7.66
C ILE A 170 -13.99 5.75 7.82
N GLU A 171 -13.35 5.64 8.98
CA GLU A 171 -12.07 6.28 9.26
C GLU A 171 -10.95 5.60 8.48
N ALA A 172 -10.88 4.27 8.51
CA ALA A 172 -9.89 3.48 7.77
C ALA A 172 -9.92 3.77 6.26
N ALA A 173 -11.12 3.85 5.64
CA ALA A 173 -11.27 4.19 4.23
C ALA A 173 -10.69 5.56 3.85
N ASN A 174 -10.63 6.50 4.80
CA ASN A 174 -10.19 7.88 4.57
C ASN A 174 -8.85 8.21 5.23
N ALA A 175 -8.28 7.27 5.98
CA ALA A 175 -7.01 7.47 6.67
C ALA A 175 -5.89 7.85 5.69
N PRO A 176 -5.05 8.84 6.05
CA PRO A 176 -3.87 9.17 5.26
C PRO A 176 -2.89 8.00 5.25
N VAL A 177 -2.27 7.77 4.10
CA VAL A 177 -1.21 6.76 3.94
C VAL A 177 0.00 7.45 3.31
N TYR A 178 1.06 7.54 4.06
CA TYR A 178 2.28 8.27 3.68
C TYR A 178 3.22 7.43 2.82
N GLN A 179 3.99 8.06 1.94
CA GLN A 179 5.00 7.42 1.09
C GLN A 179 6.43 7.61 1.64
N ASP A 180 6.59 8.54 2.56
CA ASP A 180 7.82 8.96 3.21
C ASP A 180 7.90 8.57 4.69
N ARG A 181 7.03 7.65 5.11
CA ARG A 181 6.97 7.11 6.48
C ARG A 181 6.77 5.61 6.47
N ILE A 182 7.18 4.98 7.55
CA ILE A 182 7.04 3.54 7.78
C ILE A 182 5.96 3.33 8.84
N LEU A 183 4.97 2.49 8.57
CA LEU A 183 3.99 2.08 9.57
C LEU A 183 4.53 0.84 10.30
N ARG A 184 4.70 0.94 11.60
CA ARG A 184 4.95 -0.20 12.48
C ARG A 184 3.62 -0.73 13.00
N ILE A 185 3.43 -2.04 12.94
CA ILE A 185 2.28 -2.76 13.52
C ILE A 185 2.83 -3.85 14.42
N ASP A 186 2.40 -3.87 15.66
CA ASP A 186 2.75 -4.89 16.66
C ASP A 186 1.58 -5.15 17.61
N ASP A 187 1.84 -5.85 18.72
CA ASP A 187 0.81 -6.21 19.71
C ASP A 187 0.28 -4.97 20.45
N ASP A 188 1.01 -3.85 20.47
CA ASP A 188 0.60 -2.58 21.07
C ASP A 188 -0.23 -1.71 20.10
N GLY A 189 -0.32 -2.09 18.82
CA GLY A 189 -1.10 -1.38 17.81
C GLY A 189 -0.31 -0.93 16.58
N ALA A 190 -0.75 0.16 15.95
CA ALA A 190 -0.16 0.70 14.73
C ALA A 190 0.34 2.14 14.92
N ALA A 191 1.59 2.42 14.57
CA ALA A 191 2.21 3.75 14.70
C ALA A 191 3.11 4.08 13.50
N TRP A 192 3.09 5.35 13.07
CA TRP A 192 3.99 5.88 12.05
C TRP A 192 5.35 6.26 12.65
N LEU A 193 6.40 5.86 11.97
CA LEU A 193 7.79 6.22 12.25
C LEU A 193 8.24 7.34 11.31
#